data_868de5eb49e7d1c57744511f7aa14b89
#
_entry.id   868de5eb49e7d1c57744511f7aa14b89
#
_cell.length_a   1.000
_cell.length_b   1.000
_cell.length_c   1.000
_cell.angle_alpha   90.00
_cell.angle_beta   90.00
_cell.angle_gamma   90.00
#
_symmetry.space_group_name_H-M   'P 1'
#
loop_
_entity.id
_entity.type
_entity.pdbx_description
1 polymer ?
#
loop_
_entity_poly.entity_id
_entity_poly.type
_entity_poly.pdbx_seq_one_letter_code
_entity_poly.pdbx_strand_id
1 'polypeptide(L)'
;ENTNGDIPGFIHLYSGEEAVAVGICENLTDKDYITSTHRGHGHCIAKGCDIHAMMLEIFGKDDGLCRGKGGSMHIADLDKGMLGANGIVGGGPPLAIGAALTAKTLKTGGVGLSFTGDGGSNQGLTFEAMNMAVVLKLPVIFVFENNGFGEGTGHDYAVGSKDIAGRAAGFGLPAVKVDGTEIGRA
;
A
#
# COMPACT_ATOMS: atom_id res chain seq x y z
N GLU A 1 6.44 -7.70 -19.34
CA GLU A 1 7.29 -8.86 -19.05
C GLU A 1 8.73 -8.55 -19.47
N ASN A 2 9.66 -8.79 -18.59
CA ASN A 2 11.08 -8.52 -18.85
C ASN A 2 11.73 -9.67 -19.63
N THR A 3 11.26 -9.94 -20.85
CA THR A 3 11.80 -11.01 -21.69
C THR A 3 13.21 -10.70 -22.21
N ASN A 4 13.62 -9.44 -22.25
CA ASN A 4 14.91 -8.99 -22.78
C ASN A 4 15.97 -8.75 -21.69
N GLY A 5 15.60 -8.81 -20.41
CA GLY A 5 16.53 -8.51 -19.31
C GLY A 5 16.82 -7.02 -19.10
N ASP A 6 16.04 -6.13 -19.70
CA ASP A 6 16.25 -4.68 -19.64
C ASP A 6 15.85 -4.05 -18.29
N ILE A 7 14.97 -4.74 -17.56
CA ILE A 7 14.47 -4.29 -16.25
C ILE A 7 15.15 -5.11 -15.16
N PRO A 8 15.90 -4.50 -14.26
CA PRO A 8 16.58 -5.21 -13.18
C PRO A 8 15.60 -5.65 -12.09
N GLY A 9 15.87 -6.80 -11.47
CA GLY A 9 15.15 -7.33 -10.32
C GLY A 9 13.83 -8.01 -10.66
N PHE A 10 12.96 -8.13 -9.64
CA PHE A 10 11.66 -8.79 -9.78
C PHE A 10 10.57 -7.76 -10.07
N ILE A 11 9.66 -8.12 -10.96
CA ILE A 11 8.52 -7.28 -11.35
C ILE A 11 7.24 -7.95 -10.89
N HIS A 12 6.41 -7.17 -10.17
CA HIS A 12 5.08 -7.59 -9.76
C HIS A 12 4.05 -6.61 -10.33
N LEU A 13 3.19 -7.12 -11.21
CA LEU A 13 2.16 -6.31 -11.85
C LEU A 13 1.01 -6.03 -10.89
N TYR A 14 0.36 -4.89 -11.09
CA TYR A 14 -0.86 -4.48 -10.38
C TYR A 14 -2.14 -4.80 -11.17
N SER A 15 -2.01 -5.55 -12.26
CA SER A 15 -3.11 -5.90 -13.17
C SER A 15 -4.21 -6.68 -12.44
N GLY A 16 -5.43 -6.17 -12.51
CA GLY A 16 -6.61 -6.75 -11.87
C GLY A 16 -6.98 -6.13 -10.52
N GLU A 17 -6.15 -5.22 -9.99
CA GLU A 17 -6.37 -4.54 -8.70
C GLU A 17 -6.56 -3.02 -8.88
N GLU A 18 -6.64 -2.52 -10.13
CA GLU A 18 -6.61 -1.09 -10.48
C GLU A 18 -7.76 -0.30 -9.83
N ALA A 19 -8.92 -0.92 -9.71
CA ALA A 19 -10.10 -0.27 -9.15
C ALA A 19 -9.88 0.12 -7.67
N VAL A 20 -9.11 -0.65 -6.92
CA VAL A 20 -8.77 -0.34 -5.52
C VAL A 20 -7.91 0.91 -5.45
N ALA A 21 -6.82 0.96 -6.22
CA ALA A 21 -5.93 2.12 -6.23
C ALA A 21 -6.66 3.39 -6.65
N VAL A 22 -7.40 3.35 -7.75
CA VAL A 22 -8.11 4.53 -8.29
C VAL A 22 -9.22 4.96 -7.34
N GLY A 23 -10.09 4.05 -6.91
CA GLY A 23 -11.23 4.39 -6.06
C GLY A 23 -10.83 4.99 -4.72
N ILE A 24 -9.71 4.56 -4.16
CA ILE A 24 -9.18 5.11 -2.91
C ILE A 24 -8.43 6.42 -3.14
N CYS A 25 -7.49 6.45 -4.08
CA CYS A 25 -6.63 7.62 -4.28
C CYS A 25 -7.39 8.85 -4.78
N GLU A 26 -8.49 8.70 -5.53
CA GLU A 26 -9.38 9.80 -5.94
C GLU A 26 -10.01 10.54 -4.75
N ASN A 27 -10.07 9.93 -3.57
CA ASN A 27 -10.56 10.55 -2.35
C ASN A 27 -9.45 11.16 -1.48
N LEU A 28 -8.19 11.02 -1.89
CA LEU A 28 -7.04 11.55 -1.16
C LEU A 28 -6.64 12.94 -1.68
N THR A 29 -5.93 13.66 -0.83
CA THR A 29 -5.38 14.99 -1.12
C THR A 29 -3.84 14.98 -1.02
N ASP A 30 -3.21 16.12 -1.30
CA ASP A 30 -1.76 16.29 -1.14
C ASP A 30 -1.30 16.26 0.33
N LYS A 31 -2.24 16.27 1.29
CA LYS A 31 -1.94 16.15 2.73
C LYS A 31 -1.88 14.69 3.20
N ASP A 32 -2.32 13.78 2.36
CA ASP A 32 -2.48 12.37 2.68
C ASP A 32 -1.30 11.57 2.17
N TYR A 33 -0.83 10.66 3.00
CA TYR A 33 0.31 9.82 2.70
C TYR A 33 -0.10 8.37 2.56
N ILE A 34 0.41 7.71 1.52
CA ILE A 34 0.18 6.30 1.29
C ILE A 34 1.46 5.48 1.42
N THR A 35 1.33 4.25 1.89
CA THR A 35 2.33 3.19 1.74
C THR A 35 1.77 2.10 0.86
N SER A 36 2.64 1.42 0.14
CA SER A 36 2.25 0.41 -0.83
C SER A 36 3.02 -0.89 -0.64
N THR A 37 2.66 -1.88 -1.40
CA THR A 37 3.27 -3.20 -1.45
C THR A 37 4.31 -3.27 -2.58
N HIS A 38 4.88 -4.46 -2.79
CA HIS A 38 5.74 -4.78 -3.94
C HIS A 38 5.04 -4.63 -5.30
N ARG A 39 3.70 -4.47 -5.34
CA ARG A 39 2.87 -4.17 -6.52
C ARG A 39 2.53 -2.68 -6.64
N GLY A 40 3.47 -1.81 -6.31
CA GLY A 40 3.22 -0.38 -6.12
C GLY A 40 2.90 0.46 -7.35
N HIS A 41 2.96 -0.10 -8.56
CA HIS A 41 2.78 0.67 -9.80
C HIS A 41 1.42 1.38 -9.88
N GLY A 42 0.33 0.64 -9.61
CA GLY A 42 -1.02 1.20 -9.63
C GLY A 42 -1.22 2.29 -8.59
N HIS A 43 -0.72 2.08 -7.37
CA HIS A 43 -0.79 3.07 -6.29
C HIS A 43 0.01 4.33 -6.62
N CYS A 44 1.19 4.18 -7.21
CA CYS A 44 2.04 5.28 -7.64
C CYS A 44 1.33 6.15 -8.68
N ILE A 45 0.76 5.52 -9.71
CA ILE A 45 -0.01 6.19 -10.76
C ILE A 45 -1.24 6.89 -10.17
N ALA A 46 -2.03 6.18 -9.38
CA ALA A 46 -3.26 6.70 -8.79
C ALA A 46 -3.01 7.85 -7.81
N LYS A 47 -1.87 7.84 -7.10
CA LYS A 47 -1.47 8.95 -6.20
C LYS A 47 -0.95 10.18 -6.97
N GLY A 48 -0.79 10.08 -8.29
CA GLY A 48 -0.38 11.19 -9.16
C GLY A 48 1.13 11.37 -9.29
N CYS A 49 1.92 10.32 -9.07
CA CYS A 49 3.35 10.34 -9.36
C CYS A 49 3.60 10.43 -10.87
N ASP A 50 4.74 10.99 -11.26
CA ASP A 50 5.10 11.10 -12.66
C ASP A 50 5.37 9.71 -13.28
N ILE A 51 4.58 9.34 -14.29
CA ILE A 51 4.65 8.03 -14.94
C ILE A 51 5.99 7.85 -15.67
N HIS A 52 6.53 8.90 -16.27
CA HIS A 52 7.80 8.83 -16.97
C HIS A 52 8.94 8.58 -15.98
N ALA A 53 8.99 9.32 -14.89
CA ALA A 53 9.98 9.12 -13.84
C ALA A 53 9.82 7.76 -13.15
N MET A 54 8.58 7.26 -12.98
CA MET A 54 8.32 5.90 -12.50
C MET A 54 8.90 4.84 -13.45
N MET A 55 8.70 5.00 -14.76
CA MET A 55 9.28 4.08 -15.74
C MET A 55 10.81 4.14 -15.74
N LEU A 56 11.40 5.31 -15.64
CA LEU A 56 12.86 5.45 -15.52
C LEU A 56 13.38 4.72 -14.27
N GLU A 57 12.64 4.79 -13.15
CA GLU A 57 12.97 4.05 -11.93
C GLU A 57 12.93 2.54 -12.15
N ILE A 58 11.89 2.03 -12.80
CA ILE A 58 11.76 0.60 -13.13
C ILE A 58 12.93 0.12 -14.00
N PHE A 59 13.39 0.94 -14.92
CA PHE A 59 14.56 0.65 -15.77
C PHE A 59 15.92 0.94 -15.10
N GLY A 60 15.93 1.29 -13.81
CA GLY A 60 17.15 1.55 -13.05
C GLY A 60 17.93 2.78 -13.50
N LYS A 61 17.24 3.81 -14.00
CA LYS A 61 17.85 5.06 -14.48
C LYS A 61 17.99 6.10 -13.36
N ASP A 62 19.05 6.89 -13.40
CA ASP A 62 19.32 7.93 -12.38
C ASP A 62 18.26 9.05 -12.33
N ASP A 63 17.57 9.28 -13.45
CA ASP A 63 16.46 10.23 -13.53
C ASP A 63 15.11 9.66 -13.02
N GLY A 64 15.10 8.42 -12.51
CA GLY A 64 13.94 7.80 -11.89
C GLY A 64 13.60 8.37 -10.51
N LEU A 65 12.38 8.13 -10.02
CA LEU A 65 11.84 8.66 -8.76
C LEU A 65 12.76 8.42 -7.54
N CYS A 66 13.48 7.30 -7.53
CA CYS A 66 14.44 6.92 -6.49
C CYS A 66 15.87 6.80 -7.03
N ARG A 67 16.19 7.49 -8.11
CA ARG A 67 17.47 7.43 -8.82
C ARG A 67 17.88 6.02 -9.27
N GLY A 68 16.89 5.24 -9.72
CA GLY A 68 17.09 3.88 -10.17
C GLY A 68 17.46 2.86 -9.10
N LYS A 69 17.38 3.22 -7.81
CA LYS A 69 17.79 2.35 -6.69
C LYS A 69 16.66 1.49 -6.15
N GLY A 70 15.42 1.95 -6.29
CA GLY A 70 14.24 1.25 -5.82
C GLY A 70 13.75 0.17 -6.80
N GLY A 71 13.82 0.46 -8.09
CA GLY A 71 13.27 -0.42 -9.13
C GLY A 71 11.77 -0.62 -8.98
N SER A 72 11.26 -1.73 -9.54
CA SER A 72 9.83 -2.03 -9.57
C SER A 72 9.15 -2.09 -8.20
N MET A 73 9.82 -2.64 -7.18
CA MET A 73 9.22 -2.96 -5.89
C MET A 73 9.39 -1.89 -4.80
N HIS A 74 10.16 -0.82 -5.04
CA HIS A 74 10.50 0.17 -4.02
C HIS A 74 10.37 1.60 -4.53
N ILE A 75 9.37 1.85 -5.38
CA ILE A 75 9.07 3.18 -5.91
C ILE A 75 8.57 4.06 -4.78
N ALA A 76 9.13 5.27 -4.66
CA ALA A 76 8.68 6.28 -3.71
C ALA A 76 8.67 7.66 -4.37
N ASP A 77 7.72 8.50 -3.96
CA ASP A 77 7.62 9.90 -4.34
C ASP A 77 7.05 10.68 -3.15
N LEU A 78 7.95 11.21 -2.34
CA LEU A 78 7.58 11.90 -1.11
C LEU A 78 6.83 13.20 -1.37
N ASP A 79 7.09 13.87 -2.49
CA ASP A 79 6.42 15.11 -2.88
C ASP A 79 4.94 14.87 -3.22
N LYS A 80 4.62 13.65 -3.66
CA LYS A 80 3.24 13.20 -3.90
C LYS A 80 2.62 12.47 -2.71
N GLY A 81 3.34 12.32 -1.60
CA GLY A 81 2.86 11.57 -0.44
C GLY A 81 2.89 10.05 -0.63
N MET A 82 3.60 9.55 -1.65
CA MET A 82 3.87 8.12 -1.81
C MET A 82 5.12 7.75 -0.99
N LEU A 83 4.94 7.25 0.23
CA LEU A 83 6.04 6.92 1.14
C LEU A 83 6.86 5.71 0.68
N GLY A 84 6.31 4.91 -0.19
CA GLY A 84 7.01 3.88 -0.91
C GLY A 84 6.23 2.59 -1.10
N ALA A 85 6.52 1.96 -2.23
CA ALA A 85 6.34 0.54 -2.45
C ALA A 85 7.34 -0.21 -1.58
N ASN A 86 6.99 -1.39 -1.09
CA ASN A 86 7.84 -2.12 -0.15
C ASN A 86 7.81 -3.63 -0.41
N GLY A 87 8.97 -4.20 -0.65
CA GLY A 87 9.15 -5.65 -0.76
C GLY A 87 9.07 -6.39 0.58
N ILE A 88 9.15 -5.65 1.72
CA ILE A 88 8.98 -6.22 3.05
C ILE A 88 7.49 -6.35 3.35
N VAL A 89 6.99 -7.56 3.34
CA VAL A 89 5.58 -7.88 3.58
C VAL A 89 5.17 -7.42 4.99
N GLY A 90 4.13 -6.58 5.09
CA GLY A 90 3.70 -6.00 6.36
C GLY A 90 4.51 -4.78 6.82
N GLY A 91 5.49 -4.30 6.02
CA GLY A 91 6.29 -3.12 6.36
C GLY A 91 5.56 -1.79 6.15
N GLY A 92 4.49 -1.75 5.35
CA GLY A 92 3.71 -0.55 5.08
C GLY A 92 2.91 -0.01 6.28
N PRO A 93 2.17 -0.84 7.01
CA PRO A 93 1.32 -0.38 8.11
C PRO A 93 2.03 0.49 9.15
N PRO A 94 3.22 0.15 9.69
CA PRO A 94 3.91 1.02 10.64
C PRO A 94 4.34 2.36 10.06
N LEU A 95 4.68 2.42 8.76
CA LEU A 95 5.00 3.69 8.10
C LEU A 95 3.75 4.58 8.00
N ALA A 96 2.59 4.01 7.66
CA ALA A 96 1.33 4.74 7.65
C ALA A 96 0.95 5.26 9.04
N ILE A 97 1.24 4.52 10.10
CA ILE A 97 1.11 4.99 11.50
C ILE A 97 1.98 6.22 11.74
N GLY A 98 3.21 6.22 11.27
CA GLY A 98 4.12 7.37 11.37
C GLY A 98 3.56 8.62 10.67
N ALA A 99 3.05 8.45 9.45
CA ALA A 99 2.38 9.52 8.70
C ALA A 99 1.14 10.06 9.44
N ALA A 100 0.28 9.17 9.91
CA ALA A 100 -0.93 9.53 10.66
C ALA A 100 -0.60 10.23 12.00
N LEU A 101 0.45 9.79 12.69
CA LEU A 101 0.94 10.43 13.91
C LEU A 101 1.44 11.85 13.61
N THR A 102 2.19 12.02 12.53
CA THR A 102 2.64 13.32 12.04
C THR A 102 1.45 14.23 11.74
N ALA A 103 0.48 13.74 10.96
CA ALA A 103 -0.72 14.49 10.61
C ALA A 103 -1.50 14.94 11.86
N LYS A 104 -1.67 14.06 12.84
CA LYS A 104 -2.32 14.37 14.12
C LYS A 104 -1.54 15.40 14.93
N THR A 105 -0.23 15.22 15.07
CA THR A 105 0.63 16.09 15.87
C THR A 105 0.71 17.50 15.30
N LEU A 106 0.90 17.59 13.99
CA LEU A 106 0.99 18.87 13.27
C LEU A 106 -0.39 19.46 12.91
N LYS A 107 -1.46 18.72 13.16
CA LYS A 107 -2.86 19.13 12.86
C LYS A 107 -3.05 19.50 11.38
N THR A 108 -2.46 18.76 10.46
CA THR A 108 -2.55 19.03 9.02
C THR A 108 -3.92 18.70 8.44
N GLY A 109 -4.70 17.86 9.12
CA GLY A 109 -5.97 17.32 8.64
C GLY A 109 -5.80 16.18 7.62
N GLY A 110 -4.57 15.72 7.35
CA GLY A 110 -4.29 14.58 6.49
C GLY A 110 -4.45 13.23 7.18
N VAL A 111 -4.44 12.16 6.40
CA VAL A 111 -4.48 10.77 6.85
C VAL A 111 -3.25 9.99 6.40
N GLY A 112 -2.89 8.95 7.14
CA GLY A 112 -1.98 7.92 6.68
C GLY A 112 -2.77 6.74 6.13
N LEU A 113 -2.37 6.17 5.00
CA LEU A 113 -3.05 5.03 4.42
C LEU A 113 -2.04 3.94 4.07
N SER A 114 -2.37 2.69 4.39
CA SER A 114 -1.53 1.55 4.04
C SER A 114 -2.29 0.59 3.15
N PHE A 115 -1.75 0.34 1.95
CA PHE A 115 -2.13 -0.81 1.13
C PHE A 115 -1.32 -2.03 1.57
N THR A 116 -1.98 -3.14 1.75
CA THR A 116 -1.37 -4.39 2.25
C THR A 116 -2.09 -5.58 1.63
N GLY A 117 -1.35 -6.57 1.14
CA GLY A 117 -1.97 -7.81 0.64
C GLY A 117 -2.50 -8.70 1.77
N ASP A 118 -3.30 -9.70 1.41
CA ASP A 118 -3.84 -10.70 2.34
C ASP A 118 -2.72 -11.46 3.09
N GLY A 119 -1.61 -11.79 2.44
CA GLY A 119 -0.43 -12.35 3.10
C GLY A 119 0.14 -11.42 4.18
N GLY A 120 0.23 -10.12 3.89
CA GLY A 120 0.69 -9.09 4.83
C GLY A 120 -0.23 -8.90 6.03
N SER A 121 -1.50 -9.25 5.91
CA SER A 121 -2.46 -9.21 7.02
C SER A 121 -2.09 -10.13 8.18
N ASN A 122 -1.17 -11.09 7.98
CA ASN A 122 -0.73 -12.04 9.00
C ASN A 122 0.57 -11.63 9.71
N GLN A 123 1.20 -10.53 9.28
CA GLN A 123 2.44 -10.07 9.88
C GLN A 123 2.20 -9.40 11.24
N GLY A 124 3.09 -9.66 12.20
CA GLY A 124 3.02 -9.07 13.54
C GLY A 124 2.99 -7.54 13.51
N LEU A 125 3.80 -6.92 12.65
CA LEU A 125 3.83 -5.47 12.43
C LEU A 125 2.47 -4.88 12.04
N THR A 126 1.65 -5.64 11.29
CA THR A 126 0.30 -5.22 10.93
C THR A 126 -0.60 -5.15 12.17
N PHE A 127 -0.53 -6.15 13.05
CA PHE A 127 -1.31 -6.17 14.29
C PHE A 127 -0.87 -5.09 15.26
N GLU A 128 0.45 -4.88 15.40
CA GLU A 128 1.01 -3.80 16.22
C GLU A 128 0.55 -2.43 15.71
N ALA A 129 0.57 -2.21 14.40
CA ALA A 129 0.10 -0.97 13.77
C ALA A 129 -1.40 -0.74 14.03
N MET A 130 -2.24 -1.77 13.88
CA MET A 130 -3.68 -1.66 14.19
C MET A 130 -3.92 -1.29 15.65
N ASN A 131 -3.24 -1.96 16.58
CA ASN A 131 -3.35 -1.63 18.00
C ASN A 131 -2.91 -0.20 18.30
N MET A 132 -1.79 0.23 17.73
CA MET A 132 -1.25 1.58 17.92
C MET A 132 -2.20 2.65 17.36
N ALA A 133 -2.84 2.37 16.22
CA ALA A 133 -3.84 3.24 15.61
C ALA A 133 -4.98 3.54 16.59
N VAL A 134 -5.51 2.52 17.24
CA VAL A 134 -6.61 2.65 18.20
C VAL A 134 -6.16 3.35 19.48
N VAL A 135 -5.06 2.91 20.08
CA VAL A 135 -4.52 3.48 21.32
C VAL A 135 -4.26 4.97 21.17
N LEU A 136 -3.64 5.37 20.07
CA LEU A 136 -3.30 6.77 19.81
C LEU A 136 -4.40 7.53 19.06
N LYS A 137 -5.51 6.89 18.69
CA LYS A 137 -6.63 7.50 17.92
C LYS A 137 -6.12 8.23 16.69
N LEU A 138 -5.37 7.51 15.85
CA LEU A 138 -4.70 8.08 14.67
C LEU A 138 -5.65 8.16 13.47
N PRO A 139 -5.52 9.19 12.62
CA PRO A 139 -6.21 9.26 11.34
C PRO A 139 -5.51 8.33 10.33
N VAL A 140 -5.78 7.04 10.39
CA VAL A 140 -5.16 6.04 9.53
C VAL A 140 -6.20 5.09 8.93
N ILE A 141 -5.97 4.68 7.69
CA ILE A 141 -6.78 3.71 6.96
C ILE A 141 -5.88 2.53 6.58
N PHE A 142 -6.32 1.32 6.88
CA PHE A 142 -5.69 0.08 6.43
C PHE A 142 -6.53 -0.53 5.32
N VAL A 143 -5.97 -0.63 4.13
CA VAL A 143 -6.59 -1.26 2.96
C VAL A 143 -5.94 -2.62 2.74
N PHE A 144 -6.76 -3.67 2.80
CA PHE A 144 -6.29 -5.02 2.52
C PHE A 144 -6.79 -5.47 1.14
N GLU A 145 -5.87 -5.61 0.22
CA GLU A 145 -6.10 -6.12 -1.13
C GLU A 145 -6.04 -7.65 -1.06
N ASN A 146 -7.20 -8.27 -0.96
CA ASN A 146 -7.30 -9.72 -0.88
C ASN A 146 -7.46 -10.32 -2.28
N ASN A 147 -6.33 -10.60 -2.92
CA ASN A 147 -6.28 -11.28 -4.21
C ASN A 147 -6.27 -12.83 -4.08
N GLY A 148 -6.38 -13.34 -2.85
CA GLY A 148 -6.47 -14.76 -2.56
C GLY A 148 -5.15 -15.48 -2.36
N PHE A 149 -4.00 -14.83 -2.59
CA PHE A 149 -2.69 -15.47 -2.49
C PHE A 149 -1.60 -14.52 -1.96
N GLY A 150 -0.85 -15.00 -0.98
CA GLY A 150 0.46 -14.46 -0.60
C GLY A 150 1.54 -15.31 -1.27
N GLU A 151 2.02 -14.91 -2.45
CA GLU A 151 2.88 -15.70 -3.32
C GLU A 151 2.24 -17.04 -3.66
N GLY A 152 2.80 -18.17 -3.26
CA GLY A 152 2.25 -19.53 -3.46
C GLY A 152 1.27 -19.98 -2.35
N THR A 153 1.01 -19.14 -1.34
CA THR A 153 0.18 -19.52 -0.18
C THR A 153 -1.21 -18.93 -0.28
N GLY A 154 -2.22 -19.79 -0.35
CA GLY A 154 -3.62 -19.38 -0.44
C GLY A 154 -4.14 -18.72 0.83
N HIS A 155 -4.99 -17.70 0.65
CA HIS A 155 -5.67 -16.98 1.74
C HIS A 155 -6.37 -17.92 2.73
N ASP A 156 -7.11 -18.91 2.23
CA ASP A 156 -7.87 -19.82 3.08
C ASP A 156 -7.01 -20.71 3.97
N TYR A 157 -5.76 -20.91 3.60
CA TYR A 157 -4.79 -21.61 4.43
C TYR A 157 -4.13 -20.66 5.44
N ALA A 158 -3.71 -19.48 4.98
CA ALA A 158 -2.89 -18.57 5.78
C ALA A 158 -3.69 -17.72 6.77
N VAL A 159 -4.93 -17.35 6.44
CA VAL A 159 -5.78 -16.51 7.27
C VAL A 159 -6.72 -17.37 8.10
N GLY A 160 -6.32 -17.74 9.32
CA GLY A 160 -7.07 -18.67 10.17
C GLY A 160 -8.51 -18.27 10.46
N SER A 161 -8.80 -16.96 10.59
CA SER A 161 -10.17 -16.44 10.74
C SER A 161 -10.95 -16.42 9.42
N LYS A 162 -10.26 -16.54 8.28
CA LYS A 162 -10.82 -16.32 6.93
C LYS A 162 -11.51 -14.96 6.73
N ASP A 163 -11.31 -14.06 7.67
CA ASP A 163 -11.95 -12.76 7.73
C ASP A 163 -10.99 -11.69 8.25
N ILE A 164 -10.35 -10.96 7.33
CA ILE A 164 -9.42 -9.88 7.65
C ILE A 164 -10.16 -8.71 8.30
N ALA A 165 -11.35 -8.39 7.81
CA ALA A 165 -12.18 -7.32 8.39
C ALA A 165 -12.59 -7.64 9.84
N GLY A 166 -12.96 -8.88 10.11
CA GLY A 166 -13.27 -9.34 11.48
C GLY A 166 -12.08 -9.23 12.43
N ARG A 167 -10.84 -9.40 11.94
CA ARG A 167 -9.64 -9.18 12.77
C ARG A 167 -9.46 -7.70 13.14
N ALA A 168 -9.72 -6.79 12.21
CA ALA A 168 -9.65 -5.35 12.49
C ALA A 168 -10.66 -4.95 13.57
N ALA A 169 -11.87 -5.50 13.51
CA ALA A 169 -12.89 -5.33 14.54
C ALA A 169 -12.42 -5.80 15.92
N GLY A 170 -11.62 -6.87 15.98
CA GLY A 170 -11.01 -7.36 17.23
C GLY A 170 -10.07 -6.36 17.90
N PHE A 171 -9.50 -5.42 17.15
CA PHE A 171 -8.71 -4.27 17.67
C PHE A 171 -9.58 -3.07 18.00
N GLY A 172 -10.86 -3.06 17.69
CA GLY A 172 -11.76 -1.93 17.86
C GLY A 172 -11.76 -0.96 16.66
N LEU A 173 -11.22 -1.39 15.50
CA LEU A 173 -11.28 -0.61 14.26
C LEU A 173 -12.59 -0.91 13.52
N PRO A 174 -13.30 0.12 13.02
CA PRO A 174 -14.38 -0.11 12.08
C PRO A 174 -13.82 -0.75 10.80
N ALA A 175 -14.54 -1.73 10.25
CA ALA A 175 -14.10 -2.42 9.07
C ALA A 175 -15.26 -2.70 8.12
N VAL A 176 -14.97 -2.62 6.83
CA VAL A 176 -15.92 -2.92 5.75
C VAL A 176 -15.25 -3.83 4.72
N LYS A 177 -16.06 -4.64 4.02
CA LYS A 177 -15.62 -5.38 2.84
C LYS A 177 -16.30 -4.76 1.63
N VAL A 178 -15.51 -4.52 0.61
CA VAL A 178 -15.98 -3.96 -0.66
C VAL A 178 -15.52 -4.85 -1.82
N ASP A 179 -16.24 -4.79 -2.93
CA ASP A 179 -15.79 -5.40 -4.17
C ASP A 179 -14.71 -4.51 -4.78
N GLY A 180 -13.46 -4.97 -4.70
CA GLY A 180 -12.29 -4.26 -5.22
C GLY A 180 -12.15 -4.28 -6.75
N THR A 181 -13.07 -4.91 -7.47
CA THR A 181 -13.10 -4.91 -8.94
C THR A 181 -13.98 -3.78 -9.51
N GLU A 182 -14.76 -3.11 -8.65
CA GLU A 182 -15.64 -2.01 -9.02
C GLU A 182 -15.16 -0.68 -8.43
N ILE A 183 -14.71 0.25 -9.27
CA ILE A 183 -14.19 1.57 -8.85
C ILE A 183 -15.19 2.32 -7.96
N GLY A 184 -16.46 2.28 -8.29
CA GLY A 184 -17.51 2.98 -7.53
C GLY A 184 -17.72 2.47 -6.10
N ARG A 185 -17.16 1.32 -5.76
CA ARG A 185 -17.21 0.73 -4.41
C ARG A 185 -15.89 0.81 -3.66
N ALA A 186 -14.80 0.85 -4.41
CA ALA A 186 -13.47 1.01 -3.81
C ALA A 186 -13.26 2.44 -3.31
#